data_8e3a0b67075be78c3573aa437fd79f96
#
_entry.id   8e3a0b67075be78c3573aa437fd79f96
#
_cell.length_a   1.000
_cell.length_b   1.000
_cell.length_c   1.000
_cell.angle_alpha   90.00
_cell.angle_beta   90.00
_cell.angle_gamma   90.00
#
_symmetry.space_group_name_H-M   'P 1'
#
loop_
_entity.id
_entity.type
_entity.pdbx_description
1 polymer ?
#
loop_
_entity_poly.entity_id
_entity_poly.type
_entity_poly.pdbx_seq_one_letter_code
_entity_poly.pdbx_strand_id
1 'polypeptide(L)'
;HPGDLHHKIVATFGKHWKLSLASHRQLGEKVYDFKIGDFEVPTAKYSLTYRDLKLGGLKFDRVILGNFSATIGQGVIFENTDFFSPRRSGYSWSRRVHGVFPDISRTREYALKGLAFQAGNKLFDVMGFLSKNKRDAILNISDSSVASLITLYPRTNNGFGVESLLMPMLETLEEVTYGGSIRLIPLYGTFIGFSAYESLYDKPLR
;
A
#
# COMPACT_ATOMS: atom_id res chain seq x y z
N HIS A 1 25.22 9.83 12.47
CA HIS A 1 24.20 8.86 12.07
C HIS A 1 23.63 9.29 10.74
N PRO A 2 23.60 8.42 9.71
CA PRO A 2 22.94 8.75 8.47
C PRO A 2 21.44 8.89 8.76
N GLY A 3 20.92 10.08 8.50
CA GLY A 3 19.53 10.42 8.73
C GLY A 3 18.54 9.62 7.86
N ASP A 4 17.28 9.72 8.19
CA ASP A 4 16.18 9.23 7.39
C ASP A 4 16.20 9.94 6.02
N LEU A 5 16.23 9.19 4.92
CA LEU A 5 16.35 9.72 3.57
C LEU A 5 15.17 9.28 2.72
N HIS A 6 14.47 10.24 2.13
CA HIS A 6 13.34 9.98 1.25
C HIS A 6 13.49 10.74 -0.06
N HIS A 7 13.57 9.99 -1.16
CA HIS A 7 13.56 10.54 -2.51
C HIS A 7 12.22 10.23 -3.18
N LYS A 8 11.66 11.22 -3.85
CA LYS A 8 10.41 11.09 -4.57
C LYS A 8 10.54 11.75 -5.94
N ILE A 9 10.22 10.99 -6.99
CA ILE A 9 10.19 11.46 -8.36
C ILE A 9 8.78 11.25 -8.89
N VAL A 10 8.19 12.28 -9.47
CA VAL A 10 6.86 12.22 -10.08
C VAL A 10 6.98 12.80 -11.49
N ALA A 11 6.66 12.00 -12.49
CA ALA A 11 6.58 12.40 -13.88
C ALA A 11 5.13 12.27 -14.37
N THR A 12 4.66 13.30 -15.08
CA THR A 12 3.32 13.32 -15.67
C THR A 12 3.46 13.46 -17.18
N PHE A 13 2.84 12.56 -17.93
CA PHE A 13 2.87 12.54 -19.39
C PHE A 13 1.46 12.80 -19.92
N GLY A 14 1.27 13.97 -20.48
CA GLY A 14 -0.04 14.46 -20.89
C GLY A 14 -1.01 14.59 -19.71
N LYS A 15 -2.30 14.34 -19.96
CA LYS A 15 -3.37 14.46 -18.94
C LYS A 15 -3.65 13.14 -18.21
N HIS A 16 -3.22 12.02 -18.78
CA HIS A 16 -3.69 10.69 -18.37
C HIS A 16 -2.65 9.87 -17.62
N TRP A 17 -1.37 9.96 -17.96
CA TRP A 17 -0.32 9.14 -17.40
C TRP A 17 0.43 9.84 -16.26
N LYS A 18 0.64 9.11 -15.18
CA LYS A 18 1.47 9.54 -14.06
C LYS A 18 2.34 8.38 -13.60
N LEU A 19 3.66 8.57 -13.69
CA LEU A 19 4.65 7.69 -13.10
C LEU A 19 5.14 8.31 -11.79
N SER A 20 5.17 7.53 -10.74
CA SER A 20 5.66 7.96 -9.43
C SER A 20 6.62 6.93 -8.89
N LEU A 21 7.78 7.38 -8.45
CA LEU A 21 8.84 6.58 -7.84
C LEU A 21 9.17 7.20 -6.49
N ALA A 22 9.32 6.39 -5.47
CA ALA A 22 9.78 6.83 -4.17
C ALA A 22 10.76 5.81 -3.60
N SER A 23 11.87 6.28 -3.07
CA SER A 23 12.84 5.49 -2.35
C SER A 23 12.95 6.02 -0.94
N HIS A 24 12.84 5.16 0.04
CA HIS A 24 12.90 5.50 1.44
C HIS A 24 13.90 4.60 2.15
N ARG A 25 14.88 5.22 2.80
CA ARG A 25 15.83 4.54 3.67
C ARG A 25 15.45 4.79 5.11
N GLN A 26 15.28 3.72 5.87
CA GLN A 26 15.08 3.81 7.31
C GLN A 26 16.42 3.88 8.06
N LEU A 27 16.37 4.32 9.31
CA LEU A 27 17.52 4.27 10.22
C LEU A 27 18.01 2.82 10.36
N GLY A 28 19.32 2.60 10.07
CA GLY A 28 19.95 1.28 10.13
C GLY A 28 20.10 0.58 8.78
N GLU A 29 19.39 1.01 7.74
CA GLU A 29 19.61 0.49 6.38
C GLU A 29 20.90 1.04 5.79
N LYS A 30 21.62 0.20 5.00
CA LYS A 30 22.86 0.59 4.34
C LYS A 30 22.67 1.85 3.49
N VAL A 31 23.67 2.71 3.52
CA VAL A 31 23.78 3.84 2.58
C VAL A 31 24.02 3.27 1.18
N TYR A 32 23.54 3.95 0.12
CA TYR A 32 23.93 3.65 -1.25
C TYR A 32 25.45 3.44 -1.33
N ASP A 33 25.88 2.20 -1.47
CA ASP A 33 27.29 1.91 -1.72
C ASP A 33 27.46 1.76 -3.23
N PHE A 34 28.00 2.78 -3.85
CA PHE A 34 28.33 2.78 -5.29
C PHE A 34 29.62 1.99 -5.59
N LYS A 35 29.91 0.95 -4.83
CA LYS A 35 30.98 0.03 -5.20
C LYS A 35 30.57 -0.70 -6.46
N ILE A 36 31.46 -0.69 -7.44
CA ILE A 36 31.30 -1.35 -8.74
C ILE A 36 30.91 -2.82 -8.48
N GLY A 37 29.65 -3.18 -8.70
CA GLY A 37 29.13 -4.54 -8.58
C GLY A 37 27.93 -4.73 -7.64
N ASP A 38 27.78 -3.92 -6.60
CA ASP A 38 26.67 -4.06 -5.62
C ASP A 38 25.84 -2.77 -5.55
N PHE A 39 24.87 -2.66 -6.44
CA PHE A 39 23.90 -1.59 -6.40
C PHE A 39 22.64 -2.08 -5.65
N GLU A 40 22.61 -1.91 -4.35
CA GLU A 40 21.36 -2.08 -3.57
C GLU A 40 20.54 -0.80 -3.62
N VAL A 41 19.39 -0.87 -4.26
CA VAL A 41 18.40 0.21 -4.20
C VAL A 41 17.61 0.02 -2.90
N PRO A 42 17.60 0.99 -1.98
CA PRO A 42 16.72 0.95 -0.83
C PRO A 42 15.29 0.72 -1.29
N THR A 43 14.46 0.15 -0.42
CA THR A 43 13.07 -0.21 -0.76
C THR A 43 12.40 0.89 -1.56
N ALA A 44 12.14 0.58 -2.79
CA ALA A 44 11.53 1.51 -3.72
C ALA A 44 10.04 1.19 -3.89
N LYS A 45 9.22 2.19 -3.79
CA LYS A 45 7.82 2.17 -4.24
C LYS A 45 7.74 2.75 -5.64
N TYR A 46 6.92 2.15 -6.48
CA TYR A 46 6.61 2.68 -7.79
C TYR A 46 5.12 2.59 -8.06
N SER A 47 4.59 3.53 -8.80
CA SER A 47 3.19 3.53 -9.21
C SER A 47 3.05 4.15 -10.59
N LEU A 48 2.53 3.37 -11.52
CA LEU A 48 2.10 3.84 -12.83
C LEU A 48 0.58 3.98 -12.80
N THR A 49 0.08 5.18 -12.99
CA THR A 49 -1.34 5.48 -12.97
C THR A 49 -1.80 5.97 -14.34
N TYR A 50 -2.85 5.38 -14.87
CA TYR A 50 -3.62 5.90 -16.00
C TYR A 50 -4.97 6.44 -15.50
N ARG A 51 -5.38 7.61 -15.99
CA ARG A 51 -6.61 8.29 -15.59
C ARG A 51 -7.53 8.56 -16.77
N ASP A 52 -8.84 8.58 -16.49
CA ASP A 52 -9.88 8.95 -17.46
C ASP A 52 -9.91 8.08 -18.72
N LEU A 53 -9.65 6.76 -18.57
CA LEU A 53 -9.80 5.82 -19.68
C LEU A 53 -11.29 5.59 -19.95
N LYS A 54 -11.72 5.86 -21.17
CA LYS A 54 -13.08 5.57 -21.62
C LYS A 54 -13.07 4.30 -22.47
N LEU A 55 -13.82 3.31 -22.03
CA LEU A 55 -13.96 2.04 -22.75
C LEU A 55 -15.43 1.64 -22.79
N GLY A 56 -16.05 1.69 -23.97
CA GLY A 56 -17.48 1.48 -24.10
C GLY A 56 -18.28 2.53 -23.30
N GLY A 57 -19.26 2.11 -22.54
CA GLY A 57 -20.07 2.98 -21.65
C GLY A 57 -19.47 3.22 -20.26
N LEU A 58 -18.25 2.71 -20.01
CA LEU A 58 -17.56 2.83 -18.73
C LEU A 58 -16.45 3.88 -18.78
N LYS A 59 -16.34 4.64 -17.71
CA LYS A 59 -15.22 5.51 -17.47
C LYS A 59 -14.37 4.94 -16.35
N PHE A 60 -13.14 4.56 -16.66
CA PHE A 60 -12.14 4.22 -15.63
C PHE A 60 -11.54 5.53 -15.11
N ASP A 61 -11.88 5.90 -13.89
CA ASP A 61 -11.31 7.07 -13.24
C ASP A 61 -9.82 6.91 -13.04
N ARG A 62 -9.40 5.67 -12.73
CA ARG A 62 -7.99 5.32 -12.63
C ARG A 62 -7.75 3.82 -12.73
N VAL A 63 -6.61 3.49 -13.32
CA VAL A 63 -5.97 2.17 -13.30
C VAL A 63 -4.57 2.36 -12.77
N ILE A 64 -4.16 1.56 -11.79
CA ILE A 64 -2.90 1.70 -11.09
C ILE A 64 -2.14 0.38 -11.16
N LEU A 65 -0.88 0.44 -11.58
CA LEU A 65 0.07 -0.67 -11.54
C LEU A 65 1.21 -0.29 -10.61
N GLY A 66 1.56 -1.18 -9.69
CA GLY A 66 2.60 -0.96 -8.69
C GLY A 66 2.03 -0.73 -7.29
N ASN A 67 2.57 0.22 -6.54
CA ASN A 67 2.14 0.49 -5.17
C ASN A 67 0.88 1.38 -5.15
N PHE A 68 -0.11 0.94 -4.37
CA PHE A 68 -1.37 1.64 -4.22
C PHE A 68 -1.93 1.51 -2.81
N SER A 69 -2.87 2.35 -2.48
CA SER A 69 -3.75 2.25 -1.32
C SER A 69 -5.18 2.04 -1.77
N ALA A 70 -5.96 1.35 -0.97
CA ALA A 70 -7.37 1.11 -1.19
C ALA A 70 -8.17 1.47 0.07
N THR A 71 -9.33 2.09 -0.11
CA THR A 71 -10.25 2.42 0.98
C THR A 71 -11.66 2.02 0.60
N ILE A 72 -12.24 1.11 1.36
CA ILE A 72 -13.59 0.58 1.13
C ILE A 72 -14.46 0.84 2.36
N GLY A 73 -15.73 1.20 2.13
CA GLY A 73 -16.69 1.41 3.20
C GLY A 73 -16.29 2.54 4.14
N GLN A 74 -15.74 3.62 3.61
CA GLN A 74 -15.22 4.76 4.39
C GLN A 74 -14.12 4.36 5.39
N GLY A 75 -13.34 3.31 5.06
CA GLY A 75 -12.28 2.79 5.90
C GLY A 75 -12.74 1.87 7.04
N VAL A 76 -14.01 1.53 7.09
CA VAL A 76 -14.55 0.59 8.09
C VAL A 76 -14.33 -0.86 7.65
N ILE A 77 -14.51 -1.14 6.34
CA ILE A 77 -14.36 -2.49 5.80
C ILE A 77 -12.90 -2.77 5.51
N PHE A 78 -12.25 -1.89 4.76
CA PHE A 78 -10.85 -2.03 4.39
C PHE A 78 -10.18 -0.67 4.24
N GLU A 79 -9.03 -0.51 4.86
CA GLU A 79 -8.18 0.67 4.72
C GLU A 79 -6.73 0.30 4.98
N ASN A 80 -5.88 0.55 4.00
CA ASN A 80 -4.43 0.40 4.13
C ASN A 80 -3.69 1.74 4.13
N THR A 81 -4.41 2.83 4.33
CA THR A 81 -3.83 4.15 4.51
C THR A 81 -3.45 4.38 5.96
N ASP A 82 -2.53 5.29 6.16
CA ASP A 82 -1.87 5.65 7.40
C ASP A 82 -2.71 5.43 8.68
N PHE A 83 -2.20 4.54 9.54
CA PHE A 83 -2.75 4.20 10.84
C PHE A 83 -2.86 5.38 11.82
N PHE A 84 -2.08 6.44 11.61
CA PHE A 84 -1.92 7.50 12.61
C PHE A 84 -2.70 8.77 12.35
N SER A 85 -3.12 9.03 11.14
CA SER A 85 -3.51 10.39 10.76
C SER A 85 -4.95 10.80 11.13
N PRO A 86 -6.03 10.09 10.77
CA PRO A 86 -7.37 10.69 10.93
C PRO A 86 -8.09 10.31 12.22
N ARG A 87 -7.72 9.21 12.88
CA ARG A 87 -8.45 8.77 14.08
C ARG A 87 -8.07 9.54 15.35
N ARG A 88 -6.93 10.24 15.33
CA ARG A 88 -6.45 11.02 16.49
C ARG A 88 -7.14 12.35 16.67
N SER A 89 -7.66 12.93 15.62
CA SER A 89 -8.14 14.31 15.71
C SER A 89 -9.54 14.44 16.28
N GLY A 90 -10.30 13.37 16.49
CA GLY A 90 -11.65 13.45 17.05
C GLY A 90 -12.59 14.46 16.34
N TYR A 91 -12.01 15.35 15.58
CA TYR A 91 -12.64 16.46 14.87
C TYR A 91 -12.69 16.29 13.36
N SER A 92 -12.09 15.22 12.81
CA SER A 92 -12.14 15.05 11.37
C SER A 92 -13.47 14.41 10.95
N TRP A 93 -14.42 15.25 10.71
CA TRP A 93 -15.58 14.98 9.86
C TRP A 93 -15.16 14.82 8.38
N SER A 94 -13.87 14.72 8.10
CA SER A 94 -13.38 14.51 6.74
C SER A 94 -13.86 13.14 6.26
N ARG A 95 -14.78 13.19 5.33
CA ARG A 95 -15.30 12.04 4.61
C ARG A 95 -14.13 11.30 3.98
N ARG A 96 -13.89 10.08 4.42
CA ARG A 96 -12.83 9.25 3.85
C ARG A 96 -13.14 8.99 2.39
N VAL A 97 -12.12 9.16 1.58
CA VAL A 97 -12.27 9.00 0.14
C VAL A 97 -12.31 7.51 -0.18
N HIS A 98 -13.46 7.03 -0.64
CA HIS A 98 -13.59 5.69 -1.19
C HIS A 98 -12.84 5.57 -2.51
N GLY A 99 -12.10 4.50 -2.70
CA GLY A 99 -11.42 4.24 -3.96
C GLY A 99 -9.99 3.71 -3.80
N VAL A 100 -9.29 3.64 -4.93
CA VAL A 100 -7.89 3.24 -5.00
C VAL A 100 -7.02 4.43 -5.40
N PHE A 101 -5.84 4.55 -4.79
CA PHE A 101 -4.94 5.69 -4.98
C PHE A 101 -3.49 5.21 -5.11
N PRO A 102 -2.65 5.86 -5.93
CA PRO A 102 -1.23 5.55 -5.97
C PRO A 102 -0.59 5.84 -4.61
N ASP A 103 0.16 4.89 -4.07
CA ASP A 103 0.85 5.04 -2.80
C ASP A 103 2.35 5.14 -2.98
N ILE A 104 2.88 6.32 -2.70
CA ILE A 104 4.30 6.66 -2.64
C ILE A 104 4.63 7.31 -1.29
N SER A 105 3.92 6.91 -0.26
CA SER A 105 4.18 7.31 1.13
C SER A 105 5.45 6.64 1.66
N ARG A 106 5.92 7.10 2.81
CA ARG A 106 7.06 6.48 3.52
C ARG A 106 6.72 5.16 4.20
N THR A 107 5.43 4.89 4.40
CA THR A 107 4.94 3.73 5.13
C THR A 107 5.12 2.47 4.29
N ARG A 108 5.82 1.47 4.81
CA ARG A 108 6.05 0.18 4.14
C ARG A 108 5.00 -0.86 4.52
N GLU A 109 4.60 -0.85 5.77
CA GLU A 109 3.92 -1.95 6.46
C GLU A 109 2.54 -2.27 5.87
N TYR A 110 1.88 -1.27 5.30
CA TYR A 110 0.53 -1.40 4.77
C TYR A 110 0.44 -1.19 3.25
N ALA A 111 1.58 -1.07 2.58
CA ALA A 111 1.59 -0.85 1.15
C ALA A 111 1.07 -2.07 0.39
N LEU A 112 0.05 -1.89 -0.42
CA LEU A 112 -0.36 -2.87 -1.42
C LEU A 112 0.49 -2.70 -2.67
N LYS A 113 0.79 -3.81 -3.37
CA LYS A 113 1.60 -3.80 -4.59
C LYS A 113 1.00 -4.77 -5.60
N GLY A 114 0.60 -4.25 -6.75
CA GLY A 114 -0.02 -5.06 -7.80
C GLY A 114 -0.83 -4.21 -8.76
N LEU A 115 -2.09 -4.58 -8.96
CA LEU A 115 -3.01 -3.93 -9.87
C LEU A 115 -4.25 -3.44 -9.11
N ALA A 116 -4.69 -2.22 -9.40
CA ALA A 116 -5.94 -1.70 -8.89
C ALA A 116 -6.64 -0.85 -9.96
N PHE A 117 -7.97 -0.83 -9.93
CA PHE A 117 -8.76 0.00 -10.81
C PHE A 117 -9.99 0.55 -10.10
N GLN A 118 -10.47 1.68 -10.58
CA GLN A 118 -11.76 2.24 -10.24
C GLN A 118 -12.42 2.74 -11.52
N ALA A 119 -13.66 2.33 -11.72
CA ALA A 119 -14.45 2.67 -12.89
C ALA A 119 -15.91 2.90 -12.50
N GLY A 120 -16.61 3.71 -13.27
CA GLY A 120 -18.03 3.92 -13.01
C GLY A 120 -18.69 4.80 -14.04
N ASN A 121 -19.95 5.07 -13.74
CA ASN A 121 -20.80 6.01 -14.45
C ASN A 121 -21.75 6.70 -13.46
N LYS A 122 -22.80 7.33 -13.95
CA LYS A 122 -23.79 8.02 -13.08
C LYS A 122 -24.60 7.07 -12.20
N LEU A 123 -24.71 5.79 -12.57
CA LEU A 123 -25.58 4.81 -11.91
C LEU A 123 -24.81 3.89 -10.96
N PHE A 124 -23.54 3.67 -11.22
CA PHE A 124 -22.72 2.81 -10.38
C PHE A 124 -21.24 3.20 -10.40
N ASP A 125 -20.55 2.79 -9.36
CA ASP A 125 -19.09 2.87 -9.18
C ASP A 125 -18.59 1.50 -8.77
N VAL A 126 -17.52 1.04 -9.40
CA VAL A 126 -16.88 -0.25 -9.12
C VAL A 126 -15.39 -0.04 -8.93
N MET A 127 -14.83 -0.71 -7.95
CA MET A 127 -13.39 -0.79 -7.77
C MET A 127 -12.96 -2.21 -7.48
N GLY A 128 -11.76 -2.54 -7.89
CA GLY A 128 -11.15 -3.83 -7.61
C GLY A 128 -9.64 -3.70 -7.50
N PHE A 129 -9.04 -4.63 -6.77
CA PHE A 129 -7.59 -4.70 -6.60
C PHE A 129 -7.10 -6.12 -6.36
N LEU A 130 -5.86 -6.36 -6.77
CA LEU A 130 -5.07 -7.54 -6.50
C LEU A 130 -3.68 -7.09 -6.08
N SER A 131 -3.24 -7.54 -4.93
CA SER A 131 -1.91 -7.23 -4.38
C SER A 131 -1.18 -8.51 -4.04
N LYS A 132 0.10 -8.57 -4.39
CA LYS A 132 1.05 -9.57 -3.90
C LYS A 132 2.23 -8.83 -3.30
N ASN A 133 2.45 -9.01 -2.01
CA ASN A 133 3.49 -8.31 -1.27
C ASN A 133 4.15 -9.25 -0.26
N LYS A 134 5.38 -8.93 0.12
CA LYS A 134 6.06 -9.57 1.22
C LYS A 134 5.89 -8.74 2.48
N ARG A 135 5.73 -9.42 3.60
CA ARG A 135 5.57 -8.83 4.93
C ARG A 135 6.69 -9.28 5.84
N ASP A 136 7.00 -8.41 6.76
CA ASP A 136 7.94 -8.71 7.82
C ASP A 136 7.19 -9.40 8.95
N ALA A 137 7.66 -10.56 9.38
CA ALA A 137 6.99 -11.36 10.37
C ALA A 137 7.97 -12.09 11.30
N ILE A 138 7.55 -12.30 12.53
CA ILE A 138 8.22 -13.18 13.49
C ILE A 138 7.65 -14.56 13.30
N LEU A 139 8.51 -15.51 12.98
CA LEU A 139 8.15 -16.92 12.81
C LEU A 139 8.48 -17.72 14.07
N ASN A 140 7.63 -18.70 14.39
CA ASN A 140 7.93 -19.68 15.42
C ASN A 140 9.07 -20.60 14.98
N ILE A 141 10.01 -20.87 15.87
CA ILE A 141 11.19 -21.69 15.58
C ILE A 141 10.79 -23.15 15.30
N SER A 142 9.71 -23.62 15.93
CA SER A 142 9.32 -25.04 15.90
C SER A 142 8.66 -25.47 14.58
N ASP A 143 7.82 -24.61 13.98
CA ASP A 143 6.98 -24.98 12.84
C ASP A 143 6.91 -23.93 11.74
N SER A 144 7.68 -22.86 11.84
CA SER A 144 7.71 -21.74 10.91
C SER A 144 6.35 -21.07 10.71
N SER A 145 5.39 -21.28 11.62
CA SER A 145 4.13 -20.54 11.64
C SER A 145 4.37 -19.09 12.06
N VAL A 146 3.48 -18.20 11.66
CA VAL A 146 3.58 -16.76 11.99
C VAL A 146 3.12 -16.53 13.43
N ALA A 147 4.06 -16.10 14.27
CA ALA A 147 3.76 -15.69 15.64
C ALA A 147 3.25 -14.24 15.71
N SER A 148 3.78 -13.36 14.88
CA SER A 148 3.36 -11.95 14.83
C SER A 148 3.76 -11.30 13.51
N LEU A 149 2.93 -10.37 13.02
CA LEU A 149 3.27 -9.46 11.93
C LEU A 149 3.97 -8.23 12.51
N ILE A 150 5.06 -7.83 11.88
CA ILE A 150 5.75 -6.59 12.25
C ILE A 150 5.11 -5.45 11.51
N THR A 151 4.44 -4.58 12.25
CA THR A 151 3.76 -3.39 11.71
C THR A 151 4.47 -2.09 12.09
N LEU A 152 5.32 -2.13 13.10
CA LEU A 152 6.08 -0.98 13.58
C LEU A 152 7.47 -1.43 13.99
N TYR A 153 8.49 -0.80 13.41
CA TYR A 153 9.85 -1.02 13.84
C TYR A 153 10.14 -0.19 15.11
N PRO A 154 10.74 -0.81 16.13
CA PRO A 154 11.13 -0.06 17.31
C PRO A 154 12.15 1.01 16.90
N ARG A 155 11.85 2.26 17.22
CA ARG A 155 12.82 3.35 17.11
C ARG A 155 13.83 3.19 18.22
N THR A 156 14.95 2.54 17.95
CA THR A 156 16.05 2.49 18.92
C THR A 156 16.91 3.73 18.77
N ASN A 157 17.11 4.44 19.88
CA ASN A 157 18.05 5.56 19.94
C ASN A 157 19.52 5.13 19.77
N ASN A 158 19.79 3.84 19.84
CA ASN A 158 21.12 3.26 19.76
C ASN A 158 21.22 2.48 18.45
N GLY A 159 21.72 3.12 17.40
CA GLY A 159 21.82 2.60 16.04
C GLY A 159 22.71 1.34 15.84
N PHE A 160 23.06 0.64 16.90
CA PHE A 160 23.82 -0.61 16.84
C PHE A 160 22.95 -1.76 17.35
N GLY A 161 22.72 -2.77 16.51
CA GLY A 161 22.12 -4.04 16.90
C GLY A 161 20.68 -4.32 16.41
N VAL A 162 19.92 -3.31 15.98
CA VAL A 162 18.55 -3.52 15.47
C VAL A 162 18.60 -4.25 14.12
N GLU A 163 19.57 -3.95 13.28
CA GLU A 163 19.73 -4.53 11.96
C GLU A 163 19.95 -6.05 12.05
N SER A 164 20.81 -6.51 12.95
CA SER A 164 21.08 -7.96 13.14
C SER A 164 19.89 -8.72 13.74
N LEU A 165 19.03 -8.04 14.52
CA LEU A 165 17.85 -8.66 15.10
C LEU A 165 16.66 -8.67 14.14
N LEU A 166 16.55 -7.69 13.26
CA LEU A 166 15.44 -7.55 12.32
C LEU A 166 15.67 -8.25 10.98
N MET A 167 16.93 -8.40 10.53
CA MET A 167 17.27 -9.05 9.27
C MET A 167 16.59 -10.42 9.07
N PRO A 168 16.54 -11.32 10.07
CA PRO A 168 15.87 -12.61 9.91
C PRO A 168 14.34 -12.52 9.77
N MET A 169 13.76 -11.35 10.05
CA MET A 169 12.31 -11.15 10.08
C MET A 169 11.80 -10.39 8.85
N LEU A 170 12.73 -9.84 8.04
CA LEU A 170 12.37 -9.07 6.87
C LEU A 170 11.87 -9.97 5.74
N GLU A 171 10.76 -9.58 5.12
CA GLU A 171 10.19 -10.23 3.94
C GLU A 171 9.94 -11.75 4.09
N THR A 172 9.65 -12.21 5.30
CA THR A 172 9.54 -13.64 5.64
C THR A 172 8.18 -14.27 5.32
N LEU A 173 7.16 -13.43 5.11
CA LEU A 173 5.79 -13.86 4.85
C LEU A 173 5.31 -13.28 3.51
N GLU A 174 4.77 -14.13 2.65
CA GLU A 174 4.11 -13.68 1.42
C GLU A 174 2.61 -13.50 1.68
N GLU A 175 2.07 -12.33 1.30
CA GLU A 175 0.66 -11.98 1.39
C GLU A 175 0.10 -11.71 0.01
N VAL A 176 -1.00 -12.37 -0.32
CA VAL A 176 -1.83 -12.07 -1.49
C VAL A 176 -3.16 -11.53 -0.99
N THR A 177 -3.44 -10.26 -1.28
CA THR A 177 -4.69 -9.60 -0.90
C THR A 177 -5.45 -9.16 -2.14
N TYR A 178 -6.71 -9.53 -2.23
CA TYR A 178 -7.59 -9.08 -3.31
C TYR A 178 -8.95 -8.68 -2.76
N GLY A 179 -9.62 -7.82 -3.49
CA GLY A 179 -10.92 -7.34 -3.07
C GLY A 179 -11.52 -6.34 -4.02
N GLY A 180 -12.71 -5.90 -3.67
CA GLY A 180 -13.42 -4.92 -4.46
C GLY A 180 -14.68 -4.41 -3.80
N SER A 181 -15.27 -3.44 -4.46
CA SER A 181 -16.53 -2.83 -4.06
C SER A 181 -17.32 -2.43 -5.28
N ILE A 182 -18.62 -2.64 -5.21
CA ILE A 182 -19.59 -2.08 -6.16
C ILE A 182 -20.57 -1.21 -5.39
N ARG A 183 -20.86 -0.02 -5.91
CA ARG A 183 -21.87 0.90 -5.36
C ARG A 183 -22.87 1.22 -6.45
N LEU A 184 -24.12 1.02 -6.16
CA LEU A 184 -25.25 1.45 -6.99
C LEU A 184 -25.75 2.79 -6.46
N ILE A 185 -26.01 3.73 -7.37
CA ILE A 185 -26.40 5.11 -7.07
C ILE A 185 -27.81 5.34 -7.66
N PRO A 186 -28.86 4.83 -6.98
CA PRO A 186 -30.23 4.92 -7.51
C PRO A 186 -30.77 6.34 -7.54
N LEU A 187 -30.32 7.19 -6.62
CA LEU A 187 -30.73 8.57 -6.47
C LEU A 187 -29.53 9.43 -6.08
N TYR A 188 -29.59 10.71 -6.40
CA TYR A 188 -28.58 11.67 -6.00
C TYR A 188 -28.39 11.68 -4.47
N GLY A 189 -27.15 11.50 -4.03
CA GLY A 189 -26.81 11.47 -2.60
C GLY A 189 -27.09 10.14 -1.89
N THR A 190 -27.65 9.13 -2.57
CA THR A 190 -27.92 7.81 -2.01
C THR A 190 -27.15 6.74 -2.74
N PHE A 191 -26.59 5.79 -2.01
CA PHE A 191 -25.96 4.62 -2.62
C PHE A 191 -26.21 3.36 -1.80
N ILE A 192 -26.24 2.23 -2.49
CA ILE A 192 -26.22 0.88 -1.91
C ILE A 192 -24.91 0.24 -2.36
N GLY A 193 -24.09 -0.20 -1.42
CA GLY A 193 -22.77 -0.76 -1.72
C GLY A 193 -22.60 -2.17 -1.17
N PHE A 194 -21.93 -3.00 -1.95
CA PHE A 194 -21.43 -4.30 -1.55
C PHE A 194 -19.91 -4.30 -1.69
N SER A 195 -19.21 -4.87 -0.70
CA SER A 195 -17.75 -4.90 -0.68
C SER A 195 -17.29 -6.21 -0.05
N ALA A 196 -16.21 -6.76 -0.62
CA ALA A 196 -15.55 -7.94 -0.08
C ALA A 196 -14.04 -7.85 -0.32
N TYR A 197 -13.27 -8.45 0.58
CA TYR A 197 -11.83 -8.65 0.38
C TYR A 197 -11.37 -9.92 1.10
N GLU A 198 -10.24 -10.46 0.68
CA GLU A 198 -9.59 -11.59 1.28
C GLU A 198 -8.07 -11.41 1.25
N SER A 199 -7.40 -11.84 2.33
CA SER A 199 -5.94 -11.89 2.42
C SER A 199 -5.52 -13.33 2.68
N LEU A 200 -4.64 -13.85 1.83
CA LEU A 200 -4.07 -15.17 1.89
C LEU A 200 -2.59 -15.08 2.24
N TYR A 201 -2.13 -15.94 3.12
CA TYR A 201 -0.75 -15.99 3.57
C TYR A 201 -0.13 -17.35 3.20
N ASP A 202 1.14 -17.35 2.82
CA ASP A 202 1.90 -18.58 2.50
C ASP A 202 2.22 -19.43 3.74
N LYS A 203 2.07 -18.86 4.95
CA LYS A 203 2.30 -19.54 6.22
C LYS A 203 1.10 -19.41 7.15
N PRO A 204 0.82 -20.46 7.96
CA PRO A 204 -0.29 -20.42 8.91
C PRO A 204 -0.03 -19.37 10.00
N LEU A 205 -1.08 -18.64 10.38
CA LEU A 205 -1.11 -17.77 11.55
C LEU A 205 -1.46 -18.61 12.79
N ARG A 206 -0.68 -18.48 13.86
CA ARG A 206 -0.93 -19.16 15.14
C ARG A 206 -0.70 -18.25 16.32
#